data_78e0757f53db76d2f313b2b52b0c4007
#
_entry.id   78e0757f53db76d2f313b2b52b0c4007
#
_cell.length_a   1.000
_cell.length_b   1.000
_cell.length_c   1.000
_cell.angle_alpha   90.00
_cell.angle_beta   90.00
_cell.angle_gamma   90.00
#
_symmetry.space_group_name_H-M   'P 1'
#
loop_
_entity.id
_entity.type
_entity.pdbx_description
1 polymer ?
#
loop_
_entity_poly.entity_id
_entity_poly.type
_entity_poly.pdbx_seq_one_letter_code
_entity_poly.pdbx_strand_id
1 'polypeptide(L)'
;MKINFLNITNDEVYLIGYKLNLSPTERAILYEIADKGSASIDDLLPLLSSGVSRGNIAVHINAINKKADTVSGRRLVLFENDKYVLNPYM
;
A
#
# COMPACT_ATOMS: atom_id res chain seq x y z
N MET A 1 9.15 -7.72 -6.41
CA MET A 1 9.81 -6.45 -6.04
C MET A 1 10.17 -6.47 -4.56
N LYS A 2 11.37 -6.07 -4.24
CA LYS A 2 11.84 -6.02 -2.86
C LYS A 2 12.36 -4.62 -2.56
N ILE A 3 11.78 -3.95 -1.55
CA ILE A 3 12.17 -2.60 -1.12
C ILE A 3 12.23 -2.60 0.40
N ASN A 4 13.42 -2.35 0.97
CA ASN A 4 13.64 -2.36 2.42
C ASN A 4 13.13 -3.68 3.02
N PHE A 5 12.15 -3.62 3.91
CA PHE A 5 11.57 -4.78 4.58
C PHE A 5 10.34 -5.32 3.87
N LEU A 6 10.01 -4.78 2.69
CA LEU A 6 8.82 -5.14 1.94
C LEU A 6 9.20 -5.97 0.72
N ASN A 7 8.55 -7.12 0.55
CA ASN A 7 8.71 -7.97 -0.62
C ASN A 7 7.35 -8.22 -1.25
N ILE A 8 7.17 -7.78 -2.49
CA ILE A 8 5.93 -7.93 -3.23
C ILE A 8 6.17 -8.87 -4.40
N THR A 9 5.48 -10.00 -4.41
CA THR A 9 5.47 -10.95 -5.53
C THR A 9 4.16 -10.80 -6.28
N ASN A 10 3.95 -11.63 -7.32
CA ASN A 10 2.72 -11.58 -8.12
C ASN A 10 1.46 -11.82 -7.29
N ASP A 11 1.54 -12.67 -6.27
CA ASP A 11 0.37 -13.09 -5.51
C ASP A 11 0.43 -12.77 -4.03
N GLU A 12 1.61 -12.36 -3.52
CA GLU A 12 1.82 -12.26 -2.08
C GLU A 12 2.62 -11.01 -1.72
N VAL A 13 2.42 -10.55 -0.50
CA VAL A 13 3.18 -9.44 0.07
C VAL A 13 3.72 -9.88 1.43
N TYR A 14 5.01 -9.67 1.64
CA TYR A 14 5.68 -9.96 2.90
C TYR A 14 6.26 -8.68 3.48
N LEU A 15 6.04 -8.47 4.76
CA LEU A 15 6.61 -7.35 5.51
C LEU A 15 7.44 -7.91 6.66
N ILE A 16 8.74 -7.60 6.65
CA ILE A 16 9.70 -8.11 7.65
C ILE A 16 9.63 -9.64 7.73
N GLY A 17 9.46 -10.29 6.57
CA GLY A 17 9.37 -11.75 6.51
C GLY A 17 8.00 -12.33 6.84
N TYR A 18 7.02 -11.51 7.25
CA TYR A 18 5.68 -11.98 7.57
C TYR A 18 4.70 -11.67 6.44
N LYS A 19 3.89 -12.65 6.08
CA LYS A 19 2.91 -12.49 5.02
C LYS A 19 1.79 -11.55 5.46
N LEU A 20 1.46 -10.57 4.61
CA LEU A 20 0.29 -9.73 4.78
C LEU A 20 -0.84 -10.25 3.90
N ASN A 21 -2.02 -10.44 4.49
CA ASN A 21 -3.19 -10.92 3.75
C ASN A 21 -3.92 -9.75 3.11
N LEU A 22 -3.33 -9.20 2.05
CA LEU A 22 -3.92 -8.10 1.31
C LEU A 22 -4.85 -8.61 0.21
N SER A 23 -5.93 -7.87 -0.04
CA SER A 23 -6.78 -8.13 -1.19
C SER A 23 -6.02 -7.81 -2.49
N PRO A 24 -6.50 -8.30 -3.66
CA PRO A 24 -5.87 -7.94 -4.92
C PRO A 24 -5.78 -6.42 -5.15
N THR A 25 -6.81 -5.67 -4.77
CA THR A 25 -6.81 -4.20 -4.89
C THR A 25 -5.78 -3.57 -3.97
N GLU A 26 -5.69 -4.03 -2.73
CA GLU A 26 -4.70 -3.53 -1.78
C GLU A 26 -3.28 -3.81 -2.27
N ARG A 27 -3.03 -5.01 -2.82
CA ARG A 27 -1.74 -5.35 -3.40
C ARG A 27 -1.38 -4.43 -4.57
N ALA A 28 -2.34 -4.18 -5.47
CA ALA A 28 -2.11 -3.31 -6.62
C ALA A 28 -1.76 -1.88 -6.18
N ILE A 29 -2.47 -1.37 -5.19
CA ILE A 29 -2.21 -0.03 -4.64
C ILE A 29 -0.81 0.03 -4.03
N LEU A 30 -0.47 -0.94 -3.20
CA LEU A 30 0.84 -0.98 -2.55
C LEU A 30 1.97 -1.12 -3.56
N TYR A 31 1.78 -1.96 -4.58
CA TYR A 31 2.76 -2.13 -5.65
C TYR A 31 3.01 -0.80 -6.38
N GLU A 32 1.95 -0.09 -6.72
CA GLU A 32 2.07 1.18 -7.44
C GLU A 32 2.87 2.21 -6.63
N ILE A 33 2.59 2.30 -5.33
CA ILE A 33 3.32 3.21 -4.44
C ILE A 33 4.79 2.79 -4.36
N ALA A 34 5.06 1.50 -4.20
CA ALA A 34 6.42 0.98 -4.06
C ALA A 34 7.23 1.16 -5.35
N ASP A 35 6.60 0.88 -6.51
CA ASP A 35 7.26 0.96 -7.81
C ASP A 35 7.64 2.39 -8.18
N LYS A 36 6.75 3.34 -7.92
CA LYS A 36 6.96 4.75 -8.25
C LYS A 36 7.64 5.56 -7.16
N GLY A 37 7.72 5.03 -5.95
CA GLY A 37 8.23 5.75 -4.78
C GLY A 37 7.18 6.64 -4.13
N SER A 38 6.21 7.13 -4.90
CA SER A 38 5.05 7.87 -4.40
C SER A 38 3.92 7.76 -5.41
N ALA A 39 2.69 7.92 -4.95
CA ALA A 39 1.53 7.90 -5.83
C ALA A 39 0.46 8.85 -5.30
N SER A 40 -0.10 9.67 -6.19
CA SER A 40 -1.22 10.53 -5.86
C SER A 40 -2.51 9.71 -5.86
N ILE A 41 -3.60 10.30 -5.32
CA ILE A 41 -4.90 9.67 -5.40
C ILE A 41 -5.29 9.41 -6.86
N ASP A 42 -5.00 10.36 -7.76
CA ASP A 42 -5.30 10.21 -9.17
C ASP A 42 -4.51 9.07 -9.82
N ASP A 43 -3.29 8.80 -9.35
CA ASP A 43 -2.50 7.65 -9.83
C ASP A 43 -3.11 6.32 -9.39
N LEU A 44 -3.79 6.28 -8.25
CA LEU A 44 -4.34 5.06 -7.67
C LEU A 44 -5.77 4.77 -8.11
N LEU A 45 -6.54 5.79 -8.49
CA LEU A 45 -7.93 5.60 -8.89
C LEU A 45 -8.12 4.58 -10.03
N PRO A 46 -7.26 4.56 -11.08
CA PRO A 46 -7.43 3.58 -12.15
C PRO A 46 -7.29 2.13 -11.70
N LEU A 47 -6.71 1.88 -10.52
CA LEU A 47 -6.55 0.53 -9.97
C LEU A 47 -7.83 0.02 -9.33
N LEU A 48 -8.81 0.88 -9.11
CA LEU A 48 -10.09 0.53 -8.51
C LEU A 48 -11.14 0.28 -9.60
N SER A 49 -12.22 -0.41 -9.20
CA SER A 49 -13.36 -0.61 -10.09
C SER A 49 -13.99 0.73 -10.43
N SER A 50 -14.59 0.81 -11.62
CA SER A 50 -15.30 2.02 -12.04
C SER A 50 -16.42 2.36 -11.07
N GLY A 51 -16.68 3.66 -10.88
CA GLY A 51 -17.73 4.14 -10.00
C GLY A 51 -17.34 4.35 -8.55
N VAL A 52 -16.09 4.00 -8.16
CA VAL A 52 -15.62 4.27 -6.79
C VAL A 52 -15.14 5.72 -6.68
N SER A 53 -15.29 6.28 -5.48
CA SER A 53 -14.88 7.65 -5.19
C SER A 53 -13.45 7.72 -4.69
N ARG A 54 -12.92 8.96 -4.66
CA ARG A 54 -11.57 9.21 -4.11
C ARG A 54 -11.45 8.74 -2.65
N GLY A 55 -12.54 8.80 -1.88
CA GLY A 55 -12.54 8.34 -0.50
C GLY A 55 -12.25 6.86 -0.34
N ASN A 56 -12.52 6.05 -1.35
CA ASN A 56 -12.25 4.62 -1.30
C ASN A 56 -10.74 4.32 -1.27
N ILE A 57 -9.92 5.21 -1.80
CA ILE A 57 -8.46 5.06 -1.71
C ILE A 57 -8.05 5.08 -0.24
N ALA A 58 -8.53 6.04 0.54
CA ALA A 58 -8.20 6.12 1.98
C ALA A 58 -8.65 4.86 2.72
N VAL A 59 -9.80 4.29 2.38
CA VAL A 59 -10.29 3.05 2.99
C VAL A 59 -9.30 1.90 2.74
N HIS A 60 -8.83 1.76 1.50
CA HIS A 60 -7.85 0.72 1.17
C HIS A 60 -6.51 0.96 1.84
N ILE A 61 -6.05 2.21 1.88
CA ILE A 61 -4.80 2.57 2.55
C ILE A 61 -4.89 2.25 4.05
N ASN A 62 -6.01 2.60 4.69
CA ASN A 62 -6.21 2.29 6.10
C ASN A 62 -6.21 0.79 6.37
N ALA A 63 -6.78 0.00 5.47
CA ALA A 63 -6.78 -1.46 5.59
C ALA A 63 -5.35 -2.01 5.49
N ILE A 64 -4.56 -1.51 4.53
CA ILE A 64 -3.16 -1.90 4.39
C ILE A 64 -2.39 -1.57 5.68
N ASN A 65 -2.54 -0.35 6.18
CA ASN A 65 -1.84 0.09 7.38
C ASN A 65 -2.24 -0.72 8.62
N LYS A 66 -3.52 -1.06 8.73
CA LYS A 66 -4.01 -1.86 9.85
C LYS A 66 -3.39 -3.25 9.85
N LYS A 67 -3.28 -3.86 8.68
CA LYS A 67 -2.65 -5.17 8.54
C LYS A 67 -1.14 -5.11 8.80
N ALA A 68 -0.49 -4.06 8.31
CA ALA A 68 0.95 -3.86 8.54
C ALA A 68 1.25 -3.60 10.03
N ASP A 69 0.35 -2.89 10.71
CA ASP A 69 0.52 -2.58 12.13
C ASP A 69 0.58 -3.84 12.99
N THR A 70 -0.15 -4.89 12.62
CA THR A 70 -0.14 -6.16 13.37
C THR A 70 1.23 -6.86 13.29
N VAL A 71 2.04 -6.52 12.28
CA VAL A 71 3.37 -7.12 12.09
C VAL A 71 4.46 -6.22 12.66
N SER A 72 4.43 -4.93 12.30
CA SER A 72 5.54 -4.01 12.59
C SER A 72 5.24 -3.00 13.71
N GLY A 73 3.95 -2.83 14.07
CA GLY A 73 3.55 -1.79 14.98
C GLY A 73 3.61 -0.39 14.39
N ARG A 74 3.75 -0.27 13.06
CA ARG A 74 3.90 1.01 12.38
C ARG A 74 3.05 1.04 11.12
N ARG A 75 2.72 2.26 10.68
CA ARG A 75 2.03 2.46 9.41
C ARG A 75 3.00 2.20 8.27
N LEU A 76 2.58 1.40 7.31
CA LEU A 76 3.39 1.10 6.13
C LEU A 76 3.31 2.23 5.10
N VAL A 77 2.14 2.85 4.95
CA VAL A 77 1.90 3.89 3.95
C VAL A 77 1.58 5.21 4.66
N LEU A 78 2.31 6.26 4.29
CA LEU A 78 2.10 7.61 4.80
C LEU A 78 1.57 8.51 3.70
N PHE A 79 0.90 9.61 4.08
CA PHE A 79 0.41 10.60 3.14
C PHE A 79 1.18 11.90 3.36
N GLU A 80 1.97 12.31 2.37
CA GLU A 80 2.81 13.49 2.42
C GLU A 80 2.77 14.23 1.09
N ASN A 81 2.65 15.56 1.13
CA ASN A 81 2.65 16.40 -0.06
C ASN A 81 1.64 15.93 -1.12
N ASP A 82 0.43 15.62 -0.67
CA ASP A 82 -0.67 15.14 -1.50
C ASP A 82 -0.40 13.81 -2.22
N LYS A 83 0.57 13.03 -1.73
CA LYS A 83 0.91 11.72 -2.27
C LYS A 83 1.07 10.69 -1.16
N TYR A 84 0.81 9.44 -1.52
CA TYR A 84 1.08 8.31 -0.65
C TYR A 84 2.50 7.80 -0.89
N VAL A 85 3.22 7.56 0.20
CA VAL A 85 4.61 7.08 0.16
C VAL A 85 4.76 5.93 1.14
N LEU A 86 5.77 5.08 0.91
CA LEU A 86 6.12 4.07 1.90
C LEU A 86 6.82 4.72 3.07
N ASN A 87 6.55 4.21 4.28
CA ASN A 87 7.20 4.68 5.49
C ASN A 87 8.69 4.28 5.45
N PRO A 88 9.63 5.24 5.46
CA PRO A 88 11.06 4.93 5.40
C PRO A 88 11.62 4.37 6.70
N TYR A 89 10.85 4.40 7.77
CA TYR A 89 11.30 3.98 9.11
C TYR A 89 10.73 2.63 9.54
N MET A 90 10.33 1.81 8.58
CA MET A 90 9.80 0.47 8.89
C MET A 90 10.89 -0.49 9.38
#